data_34fe2da50d393f0b2925a50a8c1f6f5f
#
_entry.id   34fe2da50d393f0b2925a50a8c1f6f5f
#
_cell.length_a   1.000
_cell.length_b   1.000
_cell.length_c   1.000
_cell.angle_alpha   90.00
_cell.angle_beta   90.00
_cell.angle_gamma   90.00
#
_symmetry.space_group_name_H-M   'P 1'
#
loop_
_entity.id
_entity.type
_entity.pdbx_description
1 polymer ?
#
loop_
_entity_poly.entity_id
_entity_poly.type
_entity_poly.pdbx_seq_one_letter_code
_entity_poly.pdbx_strand_id
1 'polypeptide(L)'
;MESGKFPRVERLVALAIAIIALAMRAVAFFNYRFDSDEPQHLHVTWGWTAGLLQYRDLFDNHAPLFHMATAPLLRFLGERSDILLFMRAPMVILWIIVNFAAFTIARRLYDVRIAVWATLLLNVFPTFFLKSLEYRTDNLWNACWMVAVLMLVDASPERGQEASRYLHLFLGGVLFGCALSVSLKTSLLLFSLAAAGAFTWMARIRGRGESPVKALDVGLVFGGLVIVPSFIVAFFVMRGAWTNFVYCVFHFNGLVALTRSPFVVWMPRVFFIPMIIVVARVAWRYRERTTSWRFFFAVATAIFFATLCSFWILISPRDFLPFLPFVAIFLVAWMTRWEKLFLPAMAAITIVSLISIGYYAAWLTNRTREFITMENQLLRLSRPGEQLIDYKGETIYRPRPYYYILEFITRNAIAKGLIPDTLPEDLVKKECHLAQADGEQWPDRARDFMRANFIDLGRLRASGQWLRPDGSFDVAIPGDYVILSKHGEVDGVLDGLRYHGGLRLAAGTHRFTGPPGERLAYLWAPAYARGFSPFHLQDLDF
;
A
#
# COMPACT_ATOMS: atom_id res chain seq x y z
N MET A 1 -11.73 -12.86 41.02
CA MET A 1 -10.42 -13.15 40.40
C MET A 1 -9.45 -12.15 40.95
N GLU A 2 -8.52 -12.58 41.83
CA GLU A 2 -7.44 -11.73 42.30
C GLU A 2 -6.73 -11.11 41.08
N SER A 3 -6.47 -9.80 41.15
CA SER A 3 -5.72 -9.09 40.12
C SER A 3 -4.38 -9.78 39.96
N GLY A 4 -4.20 -10.53 38.85
CA GLY A 4 -3.00 -11.33 38.60
C GLY A 4 -1.75 -10.44 38.78
N LYS A 5 -0.99 -10.73 39.81
CA LYS A 5 0.29 -10.04 40.05
C LYS A 5 1.16 -10.30 38.81
N PHE A 6 1.58 -9.24 38.14
CA PHE A 6 2.53 -9.31 37.04
C PHE A 6 3.93 -9.58 37.64
N PRO A 7 4.43 -10.84 37.56
CA PRO A 7 5.66 -11.24 38.23
C PRO A 7 6.86 -10.41 37.78
N ARG A 8 7.81 -10.16 38.70
CA ARG A 8 9.00 -9.34 38.39
C ARG A 8 9.81 -9.91 37.22
N VAL A 9 9.97 -11.24 37.14
CA VAL A 9 10.68 -11.91 36.04
C VAL A 9 9.98 -11.68 34.71
N GLU A 10 8.65 -11.83 34.65
CA GLU A 10 7.90 -11.56 33.43
C GLU A 10 8.04 -10.11 32.96
N ARG A 11 8.03 -9.14 33.91
CA ARG A 11 8.22 -7.72 33.56
C ARG A 11 9.60 -7.45 32.96
N LEU A 12 10.66 -8.07 33.50
CA LEU A 12 12.02 -7.93 32.96
C LEU A 12 12.15 -8.57 31.57
N VAL A 13 11.57 -9.76 31.36
CA VAL A 13 11.54 -10.42 30.05
C VAL A 13 10.76 -9.58 29.05
N ALA A 14 9.58 -9.08 29.43
CA ALA A 14 8.75 -8.23 28.57
C ALA A 14 9.50 -6.95 28.17
N LEU A 15 10.21 -6.31 29.12
CA LEU A 15 11.02 -5.13 28.86
C LEU A 15 12.17 -5.44 27.88
N ALA A 16 12.88 -6.56 28.07
CA ALA A 16 13.95 -6.97 27.19
C ALA A 16 13.45 -7.20 25.75
N ILE A 17 12.31 -7.89 25.59
CA ILE A 17 11.67 -8.10 24.29
C ILE A 17 11.28 -6.76 23.66
N ALA A 18 10.70 -5.83 24.42
CA ALA A 18 10.33 -4.51 23.93
C ALA A 18 11.54 -3.73 23.40
N ILE A 19 12.65 -3.73 24.15
CA ILE A 19 13.90 -3.06 23.74
C ILE A 19 14.46 -3.67 22.45
N ILE A 20 14.51 -5.00 22.36
CA ILE A 20 15.00 -5.70 21.18
C ILE A 20 14.09 -5.38 19.97
N ALA A 21 12.78 -5.49 20.11
CA ALA A 21 11.84 -5.21 19.04
C ALA A 21 11.93 -3.74 18.55
N LEU A 22 12.10 -2.78 19.46
CA LEU A 22 12.28 -1.37 19.11
C LEU A 22 13.61 -1.12 18.40
N ALA A 23 14.71 -1.73 18.86
CA ALA A 23 16.02 -1.62 18.21
C ALA A 23 15.96 -2.20 16.79
N MET A 24 15.37 -3.41 16.63
CA MET A 24 15.18 -4.02 15.32
C MET A 24 14.31 -3.15 14.40
N ARG A 25 13.25 -2.55 14.95
CA ARG A 25 12.37 -1.65 14.19
C ARG A 25 13.10 -0.39 13.72
N ALA A 26 13.93 0.21 14.57
CA ALA A 26 14.74 1.36 14.21
C ALA A 26 15.71 1.05 13.06
N VAL A 27 16.39 -0.11 13.10
CA VAL A 27 17.26 -0.57 12.01
C VAL A 27 16.45 -0.87 10.75
N ALA A 28 15.32 -1.58 10.88
CA ALA A 28 14.47 -1.92 9.74
C ALA A 28 13.85 -0.69 9.07
N PHE A 29 13.59 0.38 9.81
CA PHE A 29 13.07 1.63 9.24
C PHE A 29 13.96 2.17 8.12
N PHE A 30 15.27 2.10 8.25
CA PHE A 30 16.22 2.59 7.27
C PHE A 30 16.64 1.53 6.23
N ASN A 31 16.65 0.25 6.60
CA ASN A 31 17.24 -0.81 5.80
C ASN A 31 16.24 -1.70 5.08
N TYR A 32 14.99 -1.81 5.61
CA TYR A 32 13.99 -2.66 5.00
C TYR A 32 13.55 -2.09 3.65
N ARG A 33 13.60 -2.95 2.62
CA ARG A 33 13.21 -2.59 1.25
C ARG A 33 11.91 -1.80 1.19
N PHE A 34 11.81 -0.93 0.23
CA PHE A 34 10.51 -0.37 -0.11
C PHE A 34 9.64 -1.45 -0.79
N ASP A 35 8.38 -1.55 -0.36
CA ASP A 35 7.40 -2.37 -1.06
C ASP A 35 7.00 -1.66 -2.35
N SER A 36 6.76 -2.42 -3.42
CA SER A 36 6.45 -1.85 -4.74
C SER A 36 5.21 -0.96 -4.76
N ASP A 37 4.33 -1.05 -3.76
CA ASP A 37 3.16 -0.19 -3.66
C ASP A 37 3.45 1.11 -2.90
N GLU A 38 4.56 1.22 -2.14
CA GLU A 38 4.90 2.48 -1.45
C GLU A 38 5.13 3.63 -2.43
N PRO A 39 5.98 3.47 -3.49
CA PRO A 39 6.11 4.52 -4.51
C PRO A 39 4.82 4.76 -5.29
N GLN A 40 4.01 3.73 -5.58
CA GLN A 40 2.69 3.91 -6.19
C GLN A 40 1.80 4.85 -5.37
N HIS A 41 1.66 4.60 -4.08
CA HIS A 41 0.89 5.48 -3.19
C HIS A 41 1.49 6.88 -3.14
N LEU A 42 2.81 6.98 -3.16
CA LEU A 42 3.48 8.28 -3.13
C LEU A 42 3.33 9.05 -4.45
N HIS A 43 3.32 8.37 -5.60
CA HIS A 43 2.99 8.98 -6.89
C HIS A 43 1.57 9.56 -6.90
N VAL A 44 0.59 8.82 -6.36
CA VAL A 44 -0.78 9.34 -6.21
C VAL A 44 -0.81 10.56 -5.28
N THR A 45 -0.07 10.51 -4.17
CA THR A 45 0.08 11.64 -3.24
C THR A 45 0.76 12.84 -3.91
N TRP A 46 1.78 12.60 -4.75
CA TRP A 46 2.42 13.63 -5.57
C TRP A 46 1.42 14.27 -6.53
N GLY A 47 0.56 13.50 -7.17
CA GLY A 47 -0.49 14.02 -8.04
C GLY A 47 -1.33 15.10 -7.35
N TRP A 48 -1.71 14.90 -6.09
CA TRP A 48 -2.41 15.93 -5.30
C TRP A 48 -1.57 17.20 -5.11
N THR A 49 -0.25 17.09 -4.95
CA THR A 49 0.64 18.26 -4.81
C THR A 49 0.87 18.97 -6.13
N ALA A 50 0.83 18.24 -7.24
CA ALA A 50 0.98 18.73 -8.61
C ALA A 50 -0.33 19.31 -9.20
N GLY A 51 -1.43 19.30 -8.45
CA GLY A 51 -2.74 19.79 -8.90
C GLY A 51 -3.50 18.82 -9.81
N LEU A 52 -3.05 17.58 -9.91
CA LEU A 52 -3.74 16.52 -10.64
C LEU A 52 -4.89 15.95 -9.79
N LEU A 53 -6.02 15.64 -10.43
CA LEU A 53 -7.15 15.05 -9.75
C LEU A 53 -7.08 13.52 -9.84
N GLN A 54 -6.94 12.87 -8.69
CA GLN A 54 -6.96 11.40 -8.56
C GLN A 54 -8.20 10.84 -9.28
N TYR A 55 -8.05 9.72 -9.95
CA TYR A 55 -9.01 9.01 -10.81
C TYR A 55 -9.26 9.65 -12.18
N ARG A 56 -9.21 10.98 -12.33
CA ARG A 56 -9.39 11.64 -13.62
C ARG A 56 -8.07 11.77 -14.37
N ASP A 57 -7.06 12.37 -13.72
CA ASP A 57 -5.80 12.74 -14.34
C ASP A 57 -4.71 11.69 -14.08
N LEU A 58 -4.84 10.92 -13.01
CA LEU A 58 -3.99 9.77 -12.69
C LEU A 58 -4.82 8.63 -12.11
N PHE A 59 -4.47 7.42 -12.50
CA PHE A 59 -5.15 6.20 -12.07
C PHE A 59 -4.76 5.82 -10.64
N ASP A 60 -5.77 5.43 -9.85
CA ASP A 60 -5.59 4.72 -8.58
C ASP A 60 -6.85 3.91 -8.25
N ASN A 61 -6.70 2.71 -7.71
CA ASN A 61 -7.79 1.82 -7.33
C ASN A 61 -8.09 1.79 -5.83
N HIS A 62 -7.47 2.67 -5.05
CA HIS A 62 -7.69 2.83 -3.62
C HIS A 62 -8.60 4.03 -3.32
N ALA A 63 -9.23 4.03 -2.14
CA ALA A 63 -9.98 5.20 -1.68
C ALA A 63 -9.02 6.35 -1.27
N PRO A 64 -9.44 7.64 -1.40
CA PRO A 64 -8.50 8.76 -1.55
C PRO A 64 -7.95 9.34 -0.25
N LEU A 65 -8.57 9.05 0.91
CA LEU A 65 -8.30 9.78 2.16
C LEU A 65 -6.83 9.73 2.59
N PHE A 66 -6.14 8.60 2.38
CA PHE A 66 -4.73 8.47 2.73
C PHE A 66 -3.86 9.45 1.93
N HIS A 67 -4.04 9.50 0.62
CA HIS A 67 -3.28 10.37 -0.28
C HIS A 67 -3.57 11.85 0.01
N MET A 68 -4.85 12.20 0.21
CA MET A 68 -5.25 13.56 0.60
C MET A 68 -4.61 13.98 1.93
N ALA A 69 -4.58 13.09 2.93
CA ALA A 69 -4.05 13.38 4.25
C ALA A 69 -2.52 13.54 4.27
N THR A 70 -1.81 12.82 3.38
CA THR A 70 -0.34 12.84 3.34
C THR A 70 0.23 13.84 2.32
N ALA A 71 -0.57 14.36 1.39
CA ALA A 71 -0.15 15.33 0.39
C ALA A 71 0.46 16.63 0.99
N PRO A 72 -0.06 17.23 2.07
CA PRO A 72 0.56 18.42 2.67
C PRO A 72 2.00 18.17 3.14
N LEU A 73 2.28 16.99 3.70
CA LEU A 73 3.64 16.62 4.11
C LEU A 73 4.57 16.49 2.92
N LEU A 74 4.14 15.81 1.85
CA LEU A 74 4.93 15.68 0.64
C LEU A 74 5.21 17.03 0.00
N ARG A 75 4.22 17.93 -0.03
CA ARG A 75 4.39 19.30 -0.54
C ARG A 75 5.44 20.08 0.26
N PHE A 76 5.48 19.89 1.57
CA PHE A 76 6.48 20.50 2.45
C PHE A 76 7.89 19.96 2.21
N LEU A 77 8.02 18.63 2.00
CA LEU A 77 9.31 17.96 1.81
C LEU A 77 9.90 18.20 0.42
N GLY A 78 9.07 18.41 -0.61
CA GLY A 78 9.49 18.63 -1.99
C GLY A 78 10.07 17.36 -2.67
N GLU A 79 10.61 17.55 -3.88
CA GLU A 79 11.25 16.47 -4.65
C GLU A 79 12.63 16.12 -4.05
N ARG A 80 12.81 14.84 -3.69
CA ARG A 80 14.07 14.30 -3.15
C ARG A 80 14.13 12.79 -3.35
N SER A 81 15.31 12.25 -3.52
CA SER A 81 15.49 10.82 -3.82
C SER A 81 15.16 9.89 -2.65
N ASP A 82 15.36 10.33 -1.42
CA ASP A 82 15.10 9.57 -0.18
C ASP A 82 13.71 9.81 0.42
N ILE A 83 12.79 10.36 -0.37
CA ILE A 83 11.46 10.80 0.08
C ILE A 83 10.67 9.73 0.81
N LEU A 84 10.75 8.46 0.38
CA LEU A 84 10.01 7.37 1.02
C LEU A 84 10.45 7.13 2.47
N LEU A 85 11.70 7.37 2.84
CA LEU A 85 12.14 7.31 4.24
C LEU A 85 11.40 8.35 5.09
N PHE A 86 11.25 9.58 4.57
CA PHE A 86 10.52 10.64 5.27
C PHE A 86 9.02 10.37 5.33
N MET A 87 8.46 9.81 4.26
CA MET A 87 7.03 9.47 4.22
C MET A 87 6.67 8.22 5.04
N ARG A 88 7.65 7.41 5.45
CA ARG A 88 7.48 6.37 6.48
C ARG A 88 7.35 6.95 7.89
N ALA A 89 7.82 8.16 8.18
CA ALA A 89 7.74 8.75 9.52
C ALA A 89 6.29 8.88 10.06
N PRO A 90 5.29 9.34 9.30
CA PRO A 90 3.89 9.28 9.73
C PRO A 90 3.40 7.88 10.10
N MET A 91 3.94 6.83 9.49
CA MET A 91 3.56 5.44 9.80
C MET A 91 4.00 5.05 11.21
N VAL A 92 5.08 5.63 11.72
CA VAL A 92 5.49 5.45 13.13
C VAL A 92 4.44 6.01 14.08
N ILE A 93 3.86 7.17 13.78
CA ILE A 93 2.78 7.76 14.57
C ILE A 93 1.54 6.84 14.56
N LEU A 94 1.15 6.36 13.37
CA LEU A 94 0.03 5.43 13.23
C LEU A 94 0.28 4.12 13.98
N TRP A 95 1.51 3.60 13.93
CA TRP A 95 1.92 2.43 14.70
C TRP A 95 1.79 2.65 16.21
N ILE A 96 2.20 3.81 16.74
CA ILE A 96 2.02 4.16 18.15
C ILE A 96 0.54 4.19 18.51
N ILE A 97 -0.31 4.80 17.68
CA ILE A 97 -1.77 4.87 17.87
C ILE A 97 -2.38 3.46 17.93
N VAL A 98 -2.01 2.58 17.00
CA VAL A 98 -2.51 1.18 17.00
C VAL A 98 -2.09 0.44 18.25
N ASN A 99 -0.84 0.58 18.68
CA ASN A 99 -0.34 -0.05 19.92
C ASN A 99 -1.05 0.46 21.15
N PHE A 100 -1.26 1.77 21.27
CA PHE A 100 -2.01 2.38 22.36
C PHE A 100 -3.45 1.86 22.40
N ALA A 101 -4.13 1.83 21.26
CA ALA A 101 -5.48 1.30 21.16
C ALA A 101 -5.55 -0.19 21.51
N ALA A 102 -4.65 -1.02 20.96
CA ALA A 102 -4.58 -2.46 21.25
C ALA A 102 -4.32 -2.74 22.73
N PHE A 103 -3.33 -2.04 23.33
CA PHE A 103 -3.05 -2.13 24.76
C PHE A 103 -4.26 -1.76 25.60
N THR A 104 -4.91 -0.62 25.29
CA THR A 104 -6.06 -0.13 26.06
C THR A 104 -7.25 -1.09 25.92
N ILE A 105 -7.57 -1.56 24.71
CA ILE A 105 -8.63 -2.56 24.49
C ILE A 105 -8.33 -3.85 25.28
N ALA A 106 -7.10 -4.37 25.20
CA ALA A 106 -6.71 -5.57 25.94
C ALA A 106 -6.86 -5.39 27.45
N ARG A 107 -6.41 -4.24 27.99
CA ARG A 107 -6.57 -3.89 29.41
C ARG A 107 -8.03 -3.75 29.82
N ARG A 108 -8.91 -3.23 28.93
CA ARG A 108 -10.36 -3.12 29.18
C ARG A 108 -11.05 -4.47 29.17
N LEU A 109 -10.62 -5.36 28.26
CA LEU A 109 -11.20 -6.71 28.14
C LEU A 109 -10.69 -7.67 29.21
N TYR A 110 -9.45 -7.50 29.67
CA TYR A 110 -8.78 -8.43 30.59
C TYR A 110 -8.07 -7.66 31.72
N ASP A 111 -6.74 -7.59 31.67
CA ASP A 111 -5.89 -6.97 32.68
C ASP A 111 -4.59 -6.42 32.05
N VAL A 112 -3.75 -5.78 32.90
CA VAL A 112 -2.47 -5.18 32.45
C VAL A 112 -1.48 -6.24 31.96
N ARG A 113 -1.43 -7.44 32.57
CA ARG A 113 -0.51 -8.52 32.17
C ARG A 113 -0.81 -8.95 30.73
N ILE A 114 -2.09 -9.24 30.45
CA ILE A 114 -2.53 -9.62 29.10
C ILE A 114 -2.30 -8.48 28.11
N ALA A 115 -2.57 -7.23 28.51
CA ALA A 115 -2.37 -6.05 27.64
C ALA A 115 -0.90 -5.90 27.22
N VAL A 116 0.04 -6.00 28.16
CA VAL A 116 1.48 -5.93 27.88
C VAL A 116 1.91 -7.04 26.92
N TRP A 117 1.60 -8.29 27.26
CA TRP A 117 2.02 -9.43 26.45
C TRP A 117 1.36 -9.47 25.08
N ALA A 118 0.09 -9.09 24.96
CA ALA A 118 -0.60 -9.02 23.68
C ALA A 118 0.00 -7.94 22.77
N THR A 119 0.33 -6.76 23.33
CA THR A 119 1.00 -5.71 22.59
C THR A 119 2.41 -6.10 22.16
N LEU A 120 3.17 -6.78 23.03
CA LEU A 120 4.49 -7.31 22.66
C LEU A 120 4.38 -8.36 21.57
N LEU A 121 3.47 -9.32 21.70
CA LEU A 121 3.24 -10.36 20.69
C LEU A 121 2.88 -9.74 19.34
N LEU A 122 2.01 -8.72 19.33
CA LEU A 122 1.65 -8.00 18.12
C LEU A 122 2.91 -7.39 17.46
N ASN A 123 3.80 -6.78 18.25
CA ASN A 123 5.00 -6.09 17.73
C ASN A 123 6.12 -7.04 17.28
N VAL A 124 6.17 -8.26 17.76
CA VAL A 124 7.11 -9.28 17.26
C VAL A 124 6.48 -10.17 16.18
N PHE A 125 5.19 -10.01 15.88
CA PHE A 125 4.56 -10.76 14.80
C PHE A 125 5.06 -10.22 13.44
N PRO A 126 5.70 -11.05 12.59
CA PRO A 126 6.42 -10.57 11.39
C PRO A 126 5.55 -9.71 10.47
N THR A 127 4.30 -10.11 10.23
CA THR A 127 3.39 -9.34 9.38
C THR A 127 3.14 -7.95 9.94
N PHE A 128 2.80 -7.83 11.23
CA PHE A 128 2.56 -6.51 11.83
C PHE A 128 3.83 -5.67 11.86
N PHE A 129 4.95 -6.28 12.27
CA PHE A 129 6.24 -5.59 12.34
C PHE A 129 6.63 -4.97 11.00
N LEU A 130 6.64 -5.78 9.92
CA LEU A 130 7.09 -5.33 8.59
C LEU A 130 6.08 -4.40 7.92
N LYS A 131 4.79 -4.79 7.94
CA LYS A 131 3.77 -4.04 7.19
C LYS A 131 3.39 -2.71 7.84
N SER A 132 3.58 -2.55 9.14
CA SER A 132 3.41 -1.25 9.80
C SER A 132 4.58 -0.26 9.61
N LEU A 133 5.66 -0.66 8.93
CA LEU A 133 6.73 0.25 8.49
C LEU A 133 6.43 0.90 7.14
N GLU A 134 5.67 0.23 6.27
CA GLU A 134 5.46 0.63 4.88
C GLU A 134 4.58 1.88 4.77
N TYR A 135 4.94 2.82 3.89
CA TYR A 135 4.10 3.97 3.55
C TYR A 135 2.90 3.51 2.72
N ARG A 136 1.81 3.12 3.41
CA ARG A 136 0.65 2.51 2.78
C ARG A 136 -0.66 2.88 3.44
N THR A 137 -1.72 2.82 2.64
CA THR A 137 -3.11 3.03 3.07
C THR A 137 -3.50 2.14 4.26
N ASP A 138 -3.01 0.89 4.30
CA ASP A 138 -3.36 -0.10 5.30
C ASP A 138 -3.01 0.34 6.74
N ASN A 139 -1.99 1.19 6.93
CA ASN A 139 -1.61 1.70 8.24
C ASN A 139 -2.59 2.75 8.79
N LEU A 140 -3.04 3.69 7.96
CA LEU A 140 -4.08 4.65 8.34
C LEU A 140 -5.41 3.93 8.56
N TRP A 141 -5.74 2.98 7.68
CA TRP A 141 -6.92 2.13 7.82
C TRP A 141 -6.98 1.43 9.17
N ASN A 142 -5.88 0.73 9.55
CA ASN A 142 -5.77 0.03 10.82
C ASN A 142 -5.84 0.98 12.02
N ALA A 143 -5.20 2.13 11.95
CA ALA A 143 -5.23 3.13 13.03
C ALA A 143 -6.66 3.67 13.26
N CYS A 144 -7.34 4.11 12.20
CA CYS A 144 -8.72 4.56 12.28
C CYS A 144 -9.64 3.46 12.83
N TRP A 145 -9.49 2.22 12.35
CA TRP A 145 -10.25 1.07 12.82
C TRP A 145 -10.05 0.81 14.32
N MET A 146 -8.79 0.71 14.76
CA MET A 146 -8.47 0.39 16.15
C MET A 146 -8.93 1.46 17.13
N VAL A 147 -8.80 2.75 16.77
CA VAL A 147 -9.32 3.84 17.61
C VAL A 147 -10.85 3.87 17.59
N ALA A 148 -11.51 3.61 16.46
CA ALA A 148 -12.96 3.49 16.41
C ALA A 148 -13.48 2.39 17.34
N VAL A 149 -12.84 1.23 17.32
CA VAL A 149 -13.18 0.13 18.23
C VAL A 149 -12.92 0.49 19.69
N LEU A 150 -11.82 1.19 19.98
CA LEU A 150 -11.56 1.70 21.35
C LEU A 150 -12.67 2.64 21.80
N MET A 151 -13.15 3.56 20.95
CA MET A 151 -14.28 4.44 21.25
C MET A 151 -15.55 3.64 21.57
N LEU A 152 -15.84 2.57 20.80
CA LEU A 152 -16.98 1.69 21.12
C LEU A 152 -16.85 0.99 22.48
N VAL A 153 -15.64 0.53 22.84
CA VAL A 153 -15.38 -0.10 24.15
C VAL A 153 -15.55 0.91 25.29
N ASP A 154 -15.11 2.14 25.10
CA ASP A 154 -15.21 3.21 26.10
C ASP A 154 -16.64 3.78 26.21
N ALA A 155 -17.46 3.63 25.18
CA ALA A 155 -18.89 3.97 25.20
C ALA A 155 -19.77 2.98 26.00
N SER A 156 -19.17 2.00 26.71
CA SER A 156 -19.93 1.06 27.54
C SER A 156 -20.71 1.80 28.64
N PRO A 157 -22.02 1.47 28.88
CA PRO A 157 -22.86 2.16 29.87
C PRO A 157 -22.30 2.15 31.31
N GLU A 158 -21.44 1.19 31.61
CA GLU A 158 -20.86 1.01 32.94
C GLU A 158 -19.72 2.02 33.26
N ARG A 159 -19.31 2.85 32.28
CA ARG A 159 -18.04 3.60 32.39
C ARG A 159 -18.13 5.11 32.38
N GLY A 160 -19.27 5.74 32.20
CA GLY A 160 -19.27 7.19 32.12
C GLY A 160 -20.63 7.88 32.08
N GLN A 161 -20.59 9.21 32.06
CA GLN A 161 -21.75 10.05 31.85
C GLN A 161 -22.32 9.83 30.43
N GLU A 162 -23.63 9.93 30.28
CA GLU A 162 -24.31 9.69 28.98
C GLU A 162 -23.77 10.59 27.88
N ALA A 163 -23.46 11.85 28.15
CA ALA A 163 -22.90 12.78 27.16
C ALA A 163 -21.54 12.31 26.61
N SER A 164 -20.64 11.82 27.49
CA SER A 164 -19.35 11.25 27.10
C SER A 164 -19.54 10.00 26.25
N ARG A 165 -20.50 9.14 26.60
CA ARG A 165 -20.84 7.94 25.84
C ARG A 165 -21.31 8.28 24.43
N TYR A 166 -22.21 9.23 24.26
CA TYR A 166 -22.73 9.63 22.94
C TYR A 166 -21.63 10.23 22.07
N LEU A 167 -20.74 11.03 22.66
CA LEU A 167 -19.57 11.55 21.94
C LEU A 167 -18.65 10.43 21.43
N HIS A 168 -18.34 9.43 22.27
CA HIS A 168 -17.53 8.28 21.86
C HIS A 168 -18.17 7.48 20.73
N LEU A 169 -19.50 7.25 20.78
CA LEU A 169 -20.22 6.56 19.72
C LEU A 169 -20.14 7.33 18.41
N PHE A 170 -20.40 8.64 18.44
CA PHE A 170 -20.33 9.49 17.27
C PHE A 170 -18.92 9.57 16.67
N LEU A 171 -17.91 9.85 17.50
CA LEU A 171 -16.48 9.88 17.06
C LEU A 171 -16.01 8.52 16.56
N GLY A 172 -16.42 7.43 17.20
CA GLY A 172 -16.19 6.07 16.70
C GLY A 172 -16.78 5.86 15.30
N GLY A 173 -17.99 6.38 15.08
CA GLY A 173 -18.61 6.41 13.76
C GLY A 173 -17.77 7.19 12.74
N VAL A 174 -17.33 8.41 13.07
CA VAL A 174 -16.50 9.23 12.18
C VAL A 174 -15.21 8.49 11.82
N LEU A 175 -14.56 7.83 12.78
CA LEU A 175 -13.36 7.03 12.51
C LEU A 175 -13.62 5.80 11.64
N PHE A 176 -14.77 5.15 11.76
CA PHE A 176 -15.20 4.11 10.82
C PHE A 176 -15.40 4.70 9.41
N GLY A 177 -15.95 5.90 9.32
CA GLY A 177 -16.06 6.65 8.05
C GLY A 177 -14.69 6.96 7.45
N CYS A 178 -13.72 7.38 8.27
CA CYS A 178 -12.33 7.54 7.83
C CYS A 178 -11.76 6.19 7.32
N ALA A 179 -11.92 5.11 8.08
CA ALA A 179 -11.44 3.79 7.68
C ALA A 179 -12.06 3.33 6.36
N LEU A 180 -13.37 3.55 6.15
CA LEU A 180 -14.07 3.25 4.89
C LEU A 180 -13.53 4.10 3.73
N SER A 181 -13.20 5.35 4.01
CA SER A 181 -12.63 6.31 3.05
C SER A 181 -11.15 6.07 2.72
N VAL A 182 -10.51 5.15 3.44
CA VAL A 182 -9.14 4.65 3.16
C VAL A 182 -9.19 3.29 2.46
N SER A 183 -10.09 2.40 2.88
CA SER A 183 -10.16 1.04 2.34
C SER A 183 -11.58 0.47 2.33
N LEU A 184 -12.02 0.00 1.17
CA LEU A 184 -13.31 -0.68 1.01
C LEU A 184 -13.44 -1.96 1.86
N LYS A 185 -12.33 -2.56 2.28
CA LYS A 185 -12.32 -3.72 3.19
C LYS A 185 -12.99 -3.41 4.54
N THR A 186 -13.11 -2.13 4.89
CA THR A 186 -13.87 -1.68 6.05
C THR A 186 -15.33 -2.15 6.01
N SER A 187 -15.92 -2.29 4.83
CA SER A 187 -17.28 -2.84 4.70
C SER A 187 -17.41 -4.26 5.25
N LEU A 188 -16.38 -5.11 5.07
CA LEU A 188 -16.34 -6.47 5.64
C LEU A 188 -16.17 -6.44 7.16
N LEU A 189 -15.37 -5.50 7.67
CA LEU A 189 -15.21 -5.28 9.11
C LEU A 189 -16.51 -4.80 9.76
N LEU A 190 -17.19 -3.80 9.15
CA LEU A 190 -18.48 -3.30 9.63
C LEU A 190 -19.56 -4.38 9.57
N PHE A 191 -19.62 -5.17 8.50
CA PHE A 191 -20.48 -6.34 8.41
C PHE A 191 -20.20 -7.33 9.55
N SER A 192 -18.94 -7.58 9.86
CA SER A 192 -18.55 -8.52 10.92
C SER A 192 -18.96 -8.01 12.31
N LEU A 193 -18.86 -6.69 12.56
CA LEU A 193 -19.37 -6.09 13.81
C LEU A 193 -20.90 -6.18 13.89
N ALA A 194 -21.59 -5.86 12.80
CA ALA A 194 -23.07 -5.94 12.75
C ALA A 194 -23.55 -7.37 12.98
N ALA A 195 -22.94 -8.35 12.29
CA ALA A 195 -23.29 -9.76 12.43
C ALA A 195 -22.98 -10.29 13.85
N ALA A 196 -21.83 -9.91 14.42
CA ALA A 196 -21.51 -10.26 15.81
C ALA A 196 -22.47 -9.59 16.80
N GLY A 197 -22.88 -8.36 16.55
CA GLY A 197 -23.89 -7.63 17.32
C GLY A 197 -25.23 -8.35 17.31
N ALA A 198 -25.73 -8.71 16.12
CA ALA A 198 -26.96 -9.47 15.96
C ALA A 198 -26.90 -10.82 16.66
N PHE A 199 -25.79 -11.53 16.51
CA PHE A 199 -25.59 -12.83 17.18
C PHE A 199 -25.57 -12.70 18.70
N THR A 200 -24.87 -11.71 19.23
CA THR A 200 -24.79 -11.43 20.68
C THR A 200 -26.15 -11.03 21.23
N TRP A 201 -26.91 -10.22 20.48
CA TRP A 201 -28.27 -9.83 20.83
C TRP A 201 -29.21 -11.05 20.89
N MET A 202 -29.21 -11.91 19.86
CA MET A 202 -30.01 -13.15 19.87
C MET A 202 -29.66 -14.08 21.03
N ALA A 203 -28.38 -14.20 21.36
CA ALA A 203 -27.92 -15.02 22.49
C ALA A 203 -28.40 -14.49 23.84
N ARG A 204 -28.56 -13.16 23.97
CA ARG A 204 -29.05 -12.50 25.19
C ARG A 204 -30.56 -12.52 25.36
N ILE A 205 -31.35 -12.35 24.29
CA ILE A 205 -32.82 -12.42 24.37
C ILE A 205 -33.26 -13.75 24.96
N ARG A 206 -32.56 -14.85 24.66
CA ARG A 206 -32.83 -16.17 25.27
C ARG A 206 -32.36 -16.31 26.72
N GLY A 207 -31.50 -15.37 27.19
CA GLY A 207 -30.90 -15.36 28.54
C GLY A 207 -31.47 -14.29 29.52
N ARG A 208 -32.60 -13.63 29.24
CA ARG A 208 -33.28 -12.67 30.13
C ARG A 208 -32.53 -11.38 30.45
N GLY A 209 -31.92 -10.70 29.48
CA GLY A 209 -31.30 -9.39 29.68
C GLY A 209 -31.84 -8.33 28.72
N GLU A 210 -31.97 -7.08 29.18
CA GLU A 210 -32.25 -5.94 28.29
C GLU A 210 -31.13 -5.76 27.28
N SER A 211 -31.45 -5.34 26.05
CA SER A 211 -30.45 -5.02 25.05
C SER A 211 -29.63 -3.81 25.50
N PRO A 212 -28.29 -3.91 25.65
CA PRO A 212 -27.47 -2.76 26.06
C PRO A 212 -27.32 -1.75 24.93
N VAL A 213 -27.74 -2.07 23.70
CA VAL A 213 -27.63 -1.22 22.50
C VAL A 213 -29.00 -0.59 22.24
N LYS A 214 -29.06 0.74 22.37
CA LYS A 214 -30.25 1.54 22.04
C LYS A 214 -30.22 1.90 20.56
N ALA A 215 -31.38 2.16 19.96
CA ALA A 215 -31.48 2.63 18.57
C ALA A 215 -30.70 3.94 18.35
N LEU A 216 -30.67 4.81 19.35
CA LEU A 216 -29.87 6.04 19.33
C LEU A 216 -28.36 5.76 19.20
N ASP A 217 -27.84 4.70 19.86
CA ASP A 217 -26.42 4.33 19.76
C ASP A 217 -26.03 3.97 18.32
N VAL A 218 -26.87 3.16 17.67
CA VAL A 218 -26.70 2.79 16.27
C VAL A 218 -26.81 4.02 15.37
N GLY A 219 -27.78 4.91 15.65
CA GLY A 219 -27.97 6.16 14.93
C GLY A 219 -26.77 7.10 15.01
N LEU A 220 -26.15 7.24 16.19
CA LEU A 220 -24.96 8.06 16.39
C LEU A 220 -23.74 7.50 15.65
N VAL A 221 -23.49 6.19 15.73
CA VAL A 221 -22.40 5.54 15.01
C VAL A 221 -22.61 5.67 13.48
N PHE A 222 -23.83 5.47 13.00
CA PHE A 222 -24.16 5.60 11.58
C PHE A 222 -24.04 7.06 11.12
N GLY A 223 -24.54 8.02 11.90
CA GLY A 223 -24.42 9.45 11.62
C GLY A 223 -22.96 9.88 11.49
N GLY A 224 -22.10 9.42 12.40
CA GLY A 224 -20.66 9.66 12.28
C GLY A 224 -20.03 8.99 11.06
N LEU A 225 -20.40 7.73 10.79
CA LEU A 225 -19.85 6.91 9.70
C LEU A 225 -20.03 7.58 8.32
N VAL A 226 -21.17 8.23 8.07
CA VAL A 226 -21.46 8.79 6.74
C VAL A 226 -20.76 10.12 6.47
N ILE A 227 -20.23 10.81 7.48
CA ILE A 227 -19.69 12.17 7.33
C ILE A 227 -18.54 12.20 6.32
N VAL A 228 -17.46 11.46 6.60
CA VAL A 228 -16.24 11.50 5.77
C VAL A 228 -16.49 10.94 4.36
N PRO A 229 -17.16 9.78 4.17
CA PRO A 229 -17.53 9.31 2.85
C PRO A 229 -18.37 10.31 2.08
N SER A 230 -19.35 10.99 2.72
CA SER A 230 -20.17 11.99 2.06
C SER A 230 -19.36 13.20 1.57
N PHE A 231 -18.40 13.68 2.35
CA PHE A 231 -17.47 14.73 1.91
C PHE A 231 -16.65 14.31 0.70
N ILE A 232 -16.15 13.07 0.67
CA ILE A 232 -15.40 12.54 -0.47
C ILE A 232 -16.27 12.44 -1.72
N VAL A 233 -17.48 11.89 -1.58
CA VAL A 233 -18.44 11.81 -2.68
C VAL A 233 -18.75 13.21 -3.22
N ALA A 234 -19.11 14.16 -2.34
CA ALA A 234 -19.41 15.54 -2.71
C ALA A 234 -18.21 16.19 -3.43
N PHE A 235 -16.98 16.00 -2.94
CA PHE A 235 -15.78 16.52 -3.57
C PHE A 235 -15.62 16.03 -5.01
N PHE A 236 -15.69 14.71 -5.27
CA PHE A 236 -15.51 14.17 -6.62
C PHE A 236 -16.68 14.49 -7.54
N VAL A 237 -17.91 14.61 -7.02
CA VAL A 237 -19.06 15.11 -7.78
C VAL A 237 -18.85 16.56 -8.20
N MET A 238 -18.49 17.46 -7.28
CA MET A 238 -18.24 18.87 -7.58
C MET A 238 -17.07 19.09 -8.54
N ARG A 239 -16.08 18.18 -8.56
CA ARG A 239 -14.95 18.21 -9.48
C ARG A 239 -15.20 17.53 -10.82
N GLY A 240 -16.40 17.00 -11.06
CA GLY A 240 -16.78 16.29 -12.29
C GLY A 240 -16.04 14.95 -12.48
N ALA A 241 -15.53 14.35 -11.41
CA ALA A 241 -14.74 13.11 -11.45
C ALA A 241 -15.45 11.91 -10.78
N TRP A 242 -16.74 12.02 -10.54
CA TRP A 242 -17.53 10.96 -9.89
C TRP A 242 -17.51 9.64 -10.66
N THR A 243 -17.70 9.68 -11.96
CA THR A 243 -17.67 8.47 -12.82
C THR A 243 -16.31 7.80 -12.78
N ASN A 244 -15.22 8.59 -12.80
CA ASN A 244 -13.87 8.08 -12.72
C ASN A 244 -13.59 7.43 -11.35
N PHE A 245 -14.04 8.07 -10.25
CA PHE A 245 -13.97 7.52 -8.91
C PHE A 245 -14.68 6.16 -8.82
N VAL A 246 -15.94 6.08 -9.28
CA VAL A 246 -16.71 4.83 -9.27
C VAL A 246 -16.03 3.75 -10.12
N TYR A 247 -15.54 4.11 -11.30
CA TYR A 247 -14.82 3.18 -12.16
C TYR A 247 -13.58 2.63 -11.46
N CYS A 248 -12.69 3.49 -10.97
CA CYS A 248 -11.42 3.08 -10.39
C CYS A 248 -11.59 2.29 -9.09
N VAL A 249 -12.45 2.77 -8.18
CA VAL A 249 -12.57 2.19 -6.85
C VAL A 249 -13.44 0.93 -6.83
N PHE A 250 -14.44 0.83 -7.69
CA PHE A 250 -15.39 -0.30 -7.69
C PHE A 250 -15.25 -1.18 -8.92
N HIS A 251 -15.39 -0.64 -10.13
CA HIS A 251 -15.42 -1.45 -11.35
C HIS A 251 -14.07 -2.09 -11.65
N PHE A 252 -12.98 -1.33 -11.59
CA PHE A 252 -11.64 -1.83 -11.85
C PHE A 252 -11.24 -2.95 -10.85
N ASN A 253 -11.52 -2.76 -9.56
CA ASN A 253 -11.29 -3.80 -8.57
C ASN A 253 -12.12 -5.07 -8.83
N GLY A 254 -13.29 -4.93 -9.45
CA GLY A 254 -14.12 -6.04 -9.90
C GLY A 254 -13.49 -6.87 -11.03
N LEU A 255 -12.60 -6.29 -11.85
CA LEU A 255 -11.91 -7.00 -12.94
C LEU A 255 -11.07 -8.18 -12.45
N VAL A 256 -10.61 -8.14 -11.19
CA VAL A 256 -9.89 -9.26 -10.57
C VAL A 256 -10.66 -10.56 -10.71
N ALA A 257 -11.97 -10.53 -10.46
CA ALA A 257 -12.82 -11.72 -10.58
C ALA A 257 -12.88 -12.26 -12.02
N LEU A 258 -12.85 -11.36 -13.01
CA LEU A 258 -12.87 -11.71 -14.44
C LEU A 258 -11.51 -12.20 -14.96
N THR A 259 -10.42 -11.83 -14.27
CA THR A 259 -9.04 -12.19 -14.67
C THR A 259 -8.54 -13.48 -14.00
N ARG A 260 -9.20 -13.96 -12.94
CA ARG A 260 -8.88 -15.22 -12.23
C ARG A 260 -9.73 -16.38 -12.76
N SER A 261 -9.28 -17.60 -12.48
CA SER A 261 -10.10 -18.77 -12.80
C SER A 261 -11.36 -18.80 -11.93
N PRO A 262 -12.51 -19.27 -12.46
CA PRO A 262 -13.75 -19.40 -11.68
C PRO A 262 -13.56 -20.21 -10.38
N PHE A 263 -12.72 -21.23 -10.39
CA PHE A 263 -12.44 -22.03 -9.20
C PHE A 263 -11.83 -21.19 -8.06
N VAL A 264 -10.84 -20.35 -8.35
CA VAL A 264 -10.19 -19.46 -7.37
C VAL A 264 -11.19 -18.43 -6.82
N VAL A 265 -12.14 -17.98 -7.64
CA VAL A 265 -13.14 -16.98 -7.26
C VAL A 265 -14.26 -17.61 -6.41
N TRP A 266 -14.77 -18.79 -6.78
CA TRP A 266 -15.98 -19.37 -6.19
C TRP A 266 -15.72 -20.35 -5.05
N MET A 267 -14.61 -21.12 -5.09
CA MET A 267 -14.30 -22.11 -4.05
C MET A 267 -14.28 -21.52 -2.62
N PRO A 268 -13.62 -20.37 -2.34
CA PRO A 268 -13.65 -19.79 -1.00
C PRO A 268 -15.06 -19.40 -0.54
N ARG A 269 -15.93 -18.98 -1.47
CA ARG A 269 -17.32 -18.59 -1.18
C ARG A 269 -18.19 -19.78 -0.77
N VAL A 270 -17.94 -20.94 -1.36
CA VAL A 270 -18.64 -22.17 -0.97
C VAL A 270 -18.32 -22.56 0.48
N PHE A 271 -17.07 -22.34 0.92
CA PHE A 271 -16.66 -22.62 2.30
C PHE A 271 -17.14 -21.60 3.32
N PHE A 272 -17.65 -20.44 2.90
CA PHE A 272 -18.15 -19.41 3.81
C PHE A 272 -19.28 -19.92 4.71
N ILE A 273 -20.28 -20.60 4.14
CA ILE A 273 -21.43 -21.12 4.89
C ILE A 273 -20.99 -22.12 5.97
N PRO A 274 -20.20 -23.17 5.66
CA PRO A 274 -19.66 -24.06 6.68
C PRO A 274 -18.86 -23.35 7.76
N MET A 275 -18.01 -22.38 7.39
CA MET A 275 -17.22 -21.59 8.35
C MET A 275 -18.12 -20.81 9.31
N ILE A 276 -19.14 -20.13 8.80
CA ILE A 276 -20.09 -19.37 9.64
C ILE A 276 -20.88 -20.30 10.55
N ILE A 277 -21.31 -21.48 10.09
CA ILE A 277 -21.97 -22.48 10.93
C ILE A 277 -21.05 -22.92 12.07
N VAL A 278 -19.77 -23.19 11.79
CA VAL A 278 -18.79 -23.54 12.82
C VAL A 278 -18.60 -22.41 13.82
N VAL A 279 -18.40 -21.17 13.34
CA VAL A 279 -18.27 -19.98 14.20
C VAL A 279 -19.51 -19.83 15.10
N ALA A 280 -20.71 -19.91 14.52
CA ALA A 280 -21.97 -19.78 15.25
C ALA A 280 -22.13 -20.91 16.30
N ARG A 281 -21.78 -22.12 15.95
CA ARG A 281 -21.89 -23.30 16.84
C ARG A 281 -20.90 -23.23 18.01
N VAL A 282 -19.66 -22.88 17.74
CA VAL A 282 -18.61 -22.65 18.76
C VAL A 282 -19.00 -21.49 19.66
N ALA A 283 -19.39 -20.35 19.08
CA ALA A 283 -19.83 -19.18 19.83
C ALA A 283 -21.03 -19.50 20.72
N TRP A 284 -22.04 -20.21 20.19
CA TRP A 284 -23.21 -20.64 20.97
C TRP A 284 -22.86 -21.50 22.19
N ARG A 285 -21.89 -22.44 22.03
CA ARG A 285 -21.41 -23.28 23.11
C ARG A 285 -20.73 -22.49 24.24
N TYR A 286 -20.05 -21.39 23.92
CA TYR A 286 -19.27 -20.60 24.88
C TYR A 286 -19.96 -19.31 25.33
N ARG A 287 -21.20 -19.00 24.89
CA ARG A 287 -21.90 -17.76 25.14
C ARG A 287 -22.04 -17.38 26.62
N GLU A 288 -22.18 -18.37 27.50
CA GLU A 288 -22.38 -18.17 28.95
C GLU A 288 -21.06 -18.09 29.72
N ARG A 289 -19.95 -18.46 29.11
CA ARG A 289 -18.63 -18.55 29.74
C ARG A 289 -17.77 -17.30 29.56
N THR A 290 -18.24 -16.33 28.80
CA THR A 290 -17.46 -15.15 28.44
C THR A 290 -18.24 -13.87 28.74
N THR A 291 -17.50 -12.78 29.08
CA THR A 291 -18.11 -11.47 29.18
C THR A 291 -18.58 -10.99 27.80
N SER A 292 -19.57 -10.13 27.78
CA SER A 292 -20.23 -9.64 26.57
C SER A 292 -19.26 -9.11 25.50
N TRP A 293 -18.32 -8.25 25.89
CA TRP A 293 -17.36 -7.66 24.95
C TRP A 293 -16.32 -8.66 24.44
N ARG A 294 -15.81 -9.57 25.29
CA ARG A 294 -14.88 -10.62 24.86
C ARG A 294 -15.55 -11.55 23.85
N PHE A 295 -16.80 -11.92 24.13
CA PHE A 295 -17.59 -12.75 23.22
C PHE A 295 -17.83 -12.03 21.90
N PHE A 296 -18.30 -10.79 21.94
CA PHE A 296 -18.58 -9.97 20.78
C PHE A 296 -17.36 -9.85 19.85
N PHE A 297 -16.19 -9.45 20.38
CA PHE A 297 -14.99 -9.29 19.57
C PHE A 297 -14.40 -10.61 19.06
N ALA A 298 -14.53 -11.71 19.83
CA ALA A 298 -14.12 -13.03 19.35
C ALA A 298 -14.96 -13.48 18.15
N VAL A 299 -16.27 -13.28 18.23
CA VAL A 299 -17.20 -13.59 17.13
C VAL A 299 -16.95 -12.66 15.92
N ALA A 300 -16.81 -11.34 16.15
CA ALA A 300 -16.52 -10.38 15.08
C ALA A 300 -15.22 -10.72 14.36
N THR A 301 -14.17 -11.06 15.12
CA THR A 301 -12.86 -11.47 14.59
C THR A 301 -12.97 -12.72 13.72
N ALA A 302 -13.70 -13.74 14.16
CA ALA A 302 -13.91 -14.96 13.40
C ALA A 302 -14.75 -14.73 12.13
N ILE A 303 -15.80 -13.91 12.21
CA ILE A 303 -16.62 -13.55 11.04
C ILE A 303 -15.80 -12.73 10.04
N PHE A 304 -14.98 -11.77 10.50
CA PHE A 304 -14.10 -11.02 9.62
C PHE A 304 -13.13 -11.92 8.87
N PHE A 305 -12.48 -12.84 9.56
CA PHE A 305 -11.62 -13.82 8.91
C PHE A 305 -12.36 -14.63 7.84
N ALA A 306 -13.55 -15.13 8.17
CA ALA A 306 -14.37 -15.89 7.24
C ALA A 306 -14.80 -15.05 6.02
N THR A 307 -15.25 -13.80 6.21
CA THR A 307 -15.68 -12.91 5.13
C THR A 307 -14.52 -12.46 4.25
N LEU A 308 -13.37 -12.13 4.86
CA LEU A 308 -12.18 -11.74 4.13
C LEU A 308 -11.70 -12.89 3.23
N CYS A 309 -11.53 -14.09 3.80
CA CYS A 309 -11.07 -15.26 3.04
C CYS A 309 -12.05 -15.67 1.93
N SER A 310 -13.34 -15.41 2.10
CA SER A 310 -14.38 -15.85 1.14
C SER A 310 -14.66 -14.83 0.05
N PHE A 311 -14.62 -13.53 0.36
CA PHE A 311 -15.11 -12.49 -0.56
C PHE A 311 -14.00 -11.59 -1.11
N TRP A 312 -12.84 -11.51 -0.44
CA TRP A 312 -11.72 -10.73 -0.93
C TRP A 312 -10.78 -11.60 -1.77
N ILE A 313 -10.71 -11.33 -3.08
CA ILE A 313 -9.99 -12.23 -4.02
C ILE A 313 -8.47 -12.05 -3.95
N LEU A 314 -7.98 -10.85 -3.68
CA LEU A 314 -6.56 -10.52 -3.57
C LEU A 314 -6.15 -10.37 -2.10
N ILE A 315 -6.14 -11.48 -1.36
CA ILE A 315 -5.71 -11.47 0.04
C ILE A 315 -4.19 -11.29 0.10
N SER A 316 -3.77 -10.32 0.91
CA SER A 316 -2.38 -10.07 1.25
C SER A 316 -2.19 -10.09 2.77
N PRO A 317 -0.96 -10.27 3.28
CA PRO A 317 -0.71 -10.22 4.73
C PRO A 317 -1.17 -8.92 5.41
N ARG A 318 -1.27 -7.82 4.68
CA ARG A 318 -1.71 -6.50 5.16
C ARG A 318 -3.19 -6.47 5.52
N ASP A 319 -4.00 -7.28 4.86
CA ASP A 319 -5.44 -7.34 5.07
C ASP A 319 -5.81 -7.83 6.47
N PHE A 320 -4.84 -8.47 7.15
CA PHE A 320 -4.98 -8.94 8.52
C PHE A 320 -4.58 -7.89 9.57
N LEU A 321 -4.06 -6.72 9.21
CA LEU A 321 -3.63 -5.72 10.18
C LEU A 321 -4.70 -5.34 11.22
N PRO A 322 -5.99 -5.08 10.86
CA PRO A 322 -7.04 -4.79 11.84
C PRO A 322 -7.44 -6.00 12.70
N PHE A 323 -7.11 -7.20 12.25
CA PHE A 323 -7.45 -8.46 12.89
C PHE A 323 -6.38 -8.92 13.90
N LEU A 324 -5.10 -8.70 13.59
CA LEU A 324 -3.97 -9.18 14.39
C LEU A 324 -3.98 -8.72 15.85
N PRO A 325 -4.37 -7.48 16.22
CA PRO A 325 -4.47 -7.07 17.60
C PRO A 325 -5.40 -7.96 18.43
N PHE A 326 -6.56 -8.33 17.87
CA PHE A 326 -7.52 -9.21 18.55
C PHE A 326 -7.02 -10.65 18.66
N VAL A 327 -6.35 -11.15 17.62
CA VAL A 327 -5.69 -12.47 17.66
C VAL A 327 -4.64 -12.50 18.78
N ALA A 328 -3.80 -11.48 18.86
CA ALA A 328 -2.80 -11.38 19.92
C ALA A 328 -3.43 -11.34 21.31
N ILE A 329 -4.50 -10.52 21.50
CA ILE A 329 -5.22 -10.42 22.77
C ILE A 329 -5.80 -11.78 23.18
N PHE A 330 -6.51 -12.45 22.29
CA PHE A 330 -7.16 -13.72 22.61
C PHE A 330 -6.17 -14.87 22.77
N LEU A 331 -5.12 -14.90 21.99
CA LEU A 331 -4.06 -15.90 22.11
C LEU A 331 -3.34 -15.79 23.46
N VAL A 332 -2.92 -14.59 23.83
CA VAL A 332 -2.29 -14.35 25.14
C VAL A 332 -3.24 -14.69 26.28
N ALA A 333 -4.51 -14.24 26.21
CA ALA A 333 -5.51 -14.56 27.23
C ALA A 333 -5.79 -16.07 27.34
N TRP A 334 -5.65 -16.83 26.26
CA TRP A 334 -5.75 -18.28 26.27
C TRP A 334 -4.51 -18.93 26.89
N MET A 335 -3.31 -18.46 26.53
CA MET A 335 -2.03 -19.00 27.02
C MET A 335 -1.81 -18.74 28.52
N THR A 336 -2.29 -17.62 29.07
CA THR A 336 -2.18 -17.32 30.51
C THR A 336 -2.90 -18.34 31.41
N ARG A 337 -3.76 -19.21 30.86
CA ARG A 337 -4.37 -20.33 31.61
C ARG A 337 -3.36 -21.40 31.99
N TRP A 338 -2.22 -21.44 31.32
CA TRP A 338 -1.18 -22.46 31.53
C TRP A 338 0.08 -21.78 32.09
N GLU A 339 -0.02 -21.30 33.33
CA GLU A 339 0.97 -20.44 33.99
C GLU A 339 2.42 -20.96 33.88
N LYS A 340 2.63 -22.30 34.08
CA LYS A 340 3.97 -22.92 34.02
C LYS A 340 4.58 -22.88 32.61
N LEU A 341 3.75 -22.93 31.57
CA LEU A 341 4.18 -22.95 30.15
C LEU A 341 4.13 -21.58 29.51
N PHE A 342 3.49 -20.60 30.14
CA PHE A 342 3.24 -19.29 29.56
C PHE A 342 4.54 -18.58 29.15
N LEU A 343 5.45 -18.38 30.10
CA LEU A 343 6.69 -17.64 29.81
C LEU A 343 7.63 -18.37 28.82
N PRO A 344 7.87 -19.69 28.93
CA PRO A 344 8.60 -20.44 27.93
C PRO A 344 7.99 -20.37 26.53
N ALA A 345 6.66 -20.49 26.44
CA ALA A 345 5.96 -20.42 25.14
C ALA A 345 6.04 -19.03 24.52
N MET A 346 5.84 -17.96 25.31
CA MET A 346 6.01 -16.58 24.85
C MET A 346 7.44 -16.31 24.39
N ALA A 347 8.45 -16.79 25.12
CA ALA A 347 9.85 -16.67 24.72
C ALA A 347 10.12 -17.41 23.40
N ALA A 348 9.62 -18.64 23.24
CA ALA A 348 9.79 -19.41 22.01
C ALA A 348 9.14 -18.73 20.80
N ILE A 349 7.88 -18.28 20.94
CA ILE A 349 7.18 -17.54 19.87
C ILE A 349 7.96 -16.26 19.52
N THR A 350 8.43 -15.53 20.52
CA THR A 350 9.21 -14.29 20.29
C THR A 350 10.51 -14.58 19.54
N ILE A 351 11.27 -15.57 19.96
CA ILE A 351 12.55 -15.96 19.30
C ILE A 351 12.29 -16.32 17.84
N VAL A 352 11.33 -17.21 17.56
CA VAL A 352 10.97 -17.60 16.19
C VAL A 352 10.54 -16.39 15.36
N SER A 353 9.75 -15.51 15.95
CA SER A 353 9.27 -14.29 15.27
C SER A 353 10.43 -13.32 14.95
N LEU A 354 11.32 -13.10 15.91
CA LEU A 354 12.49 -12.21 15.72
C LEU A 354 13.47 -12.78 14.67
N ILE A 355 13.68 -14.10 14.66
CA ILE A 355 14.47 -14.76 13.60
C ILE A 355 13.79 -14.56 12.24
N SER A 356 12.48 -14.76 12.16
CA SER A 356 11.72 -14.54 10.93
C SER A 356 11.79 -13.09 10.45
N ILE A 357 11.65 -12.11 11.36
CA ILE A 357 11.80 -10.69 11.04
C ILE A 357 13.22 -10.42 10.52
N GLY A 358 14.25 -10.92 11.21
CA GLY A 358 15.64 -10.76 10.80
C GLY A 358 15.89 -11.30 9.40
N TYR A 359 15.32 -12.46 9.07
CA TYR A 359 15.45 -13.07 7.75
C TYR A 359 14.73 -12.23 6.66
N TYR A 360 13.47 -11.89 6.87
CA TYR A 360 12.66 -11.16 5.86
C TYR A 360 13.04 -9.68 5.73
N ALA A 361 13.40 -9.03 6.81
CA ALA A 361 13.83 -7.63 6.77
C ALA A 361 15.22 -7.47 6.18
N ALA A 362 16.03 -8.54 6.18
CA ALA A 362 17.43 -8.52 5.78
C ALA A 362 18.18 -7.28 6.32
N TRP A 363 17.93 -6.99 7.59
CA TRP A 363 18.23 -5.72 8.26
C TRP A 363 19.72 -5.36 8.34
N LEU A 364 20.61 -6.32 8.12
CA LEU A 364 22.05 -6.10 8.00
C LEU A 364 22.45 -5.56 6.62
N THR A 365 21.54 -5.56 5.64
CA THR A 365 21.78 -5.07 4.29
C THR A 365 20.81 -3.93 3.98
N ASN A 366 21.33 -2.77 3.59
CA ASN A 366 20.48 -1.65 3.18
C ASN A 366 19.84 -1.94 1.82
N ARG A 367 18.54 -2.28 1.83
CA ARG A 367 17.74 -2.55 0.63
C ARG A 367 16.91 -1.35 0.15
N THR A 368 17.01 -0.19 0.81
CA THR A 368 16.38 1.04 0.34
C THR A 368 17.24 1.77 -0.69
N ARG A 369 18.55 1.50 -0.67
CA ARG A 369 19.55 2.19 -1.49
C ARG A 369 19.25 2.12 -2.99
N GLU A 370 18.86 0.96 -3.48
CA GLU A 370 18.58 0.74 -4.90
C GLU A 370 17.49 1.68 -5.43
N PHE A 371 16.42 1.82 -4.69
CA PHE A 371 15.33 2.73 -5.02
C PHE A 371 15.78 4.21 -4.94
N ILE A 372 16.49 4.57 -3.87
CA ILE A 372 17.01 5.94 -3.69
C ILE A 372 17.96 6.33 -4.84
N THR A 373 18.78 5.38 -5.31
CA THR A 373 19.66 5.58 -6.46
C THR A 373 18.87 5.81 -7.74
N MET A 374 17.80 5.03 -7.99
CA MET A 374 16.91 5.22 -9.14
C MET A 374 16.26 6.61 -9.10
N GLU A 375 15.71 7.01 -7.96
CA GLU A 375 15.09 8.34 -7.80
C GLU A 375 16.12 9.48 -7.97
N ASN A 376 17.35 9.30 -7.50
CA ASN A 376 18.41 10.28 -7.72
C ASN A 376 18.74 10.41 -9.22
N GLN A 377 18.83 9.30 -9.94
CA GLN A 377 19.00 9.33 -11.39
C GLN A 377 17.82 10.00 -12.09
N LEU A 378 16.59 9.72 -11.66
CA LEU A 378 15.38 10.35 -12.16
C LEU A 378 15.43 11.88 -12.05
N LEU A 379 15.72 12.39 -10.85
CA LEU A 379 15.75 13.83 -10.58
C LEU A 379 16.84 14.58 -11.38
N ARG A 380 17.92 13.87 -11.74
CA ARG A 380 18.97 14.40 -12.60
C ARG A 380 18.59 14.34 -14.08
N LEU A 381 17.98 13.22 -14.51
CA LEU A 381 17.67 12.93 -15.91
C LEU A 381 16.43 13.68 -16.40
N SER A 382 15.48 14.01 -15.51
CA SER A 382 14.18 14.59 -15.88
C SER A 382 13.91 15.94 -15.24
N ARG A 383 12.99 16.71 -15.85
CA ARG A 383 12.49 17.98 -15.32
C ARG A 383 11.01 17.86 -14.94
N PRO A 384 10.50 18.71 -14.03
CA PRO A 384 9.07 18.78 -13.74
C PRO A 384 8.24 18.95 -15.02
N GLY A 385 7.18 18.15 -15.16
CA GLY A 385 6.29 18.18 -16.34
C GLY A 385 6.70 17.26 -17.50
N GLU A 386 7.95 16.76 -17.54
CA GLU A 386 8.34 15.76 -18.54
C GLU A 386 7.69 14.41 -18.22
N GLN A 387 7.20 13.75 -19.27
CA GLN A 387 6.54 12.45 -19.18
C GLN A 387 7.58 11.33 -18.93
N LEU A 388 7.25 10.39 -18.06
CA LEU A 388 8.03 9.18 -17.87
C LEU A 388 7.11 7.99 -17.71
N ILE A 389 7.42 6.89 -18.37
CA ILE A 389 6.68 5.64 -18.24
C ILE A 389 7.39 4.67 -17.29
N ASP A 390 6.65 4.22 -16.31
CA ASP A 390 7.02 3.18 -15.36
C ASP A 390 5.87 2.18 -15.20
N TYR A 391 6.04 1.14 -14.36
CA TYR A 391 4.98 0.14 -14.16
C TYR A 391 3.78 0.70 -13.42
N LYS A 392 3.99 1.40 -12.31
CA LYS A 392 2.89 1.80 -11.45
C LYS A 392 3.13 3.05 -10.60
N GLY A 393 4.05 3.92 -11.02
CA GLY A 393 4.37 5.16 -10.33
C GLY A 393 5.63 5.06 -9.46
N GLU A 394 6.54 4.12 -9.79
CA GLU A 394 7.82 4.00 -9.10
C GLU A 394 8.69 5.25 -9.26
N THR A 395 8.49 6.01 -10.32
CA THR A 395 9.20 7.28 -10.59
C THR A 395 8.47 8.50 -10.04
N ILE A 396 7.86 8.41 -8.97
CA ILE A 396 7.03 9.30 -8.14
C ILE A 396 6.67 10.66 -8.79
N TYR A 397 7.65 11.46 -9.19
CA TYR A 397 7.51 12.90 -9.48
C TYR A 397 7.23 13.25 -10.94
N ARG A 398 6.91 12.29 -11.80
CA ARG A 398 6.70 12.56 -13.23
C ARG A 398 5.35 12.05 -13.70
N PRO A 399 4.63 12.81 -14.53
CA PRO A 399 3.37 12.36 -15.09
C PRO A 399 3.59 11.17 -16.01
N ARG A 400 2.68 10.19 -15.94
CA ARG A 400 2.72 9.00 -16.75
C ARG A 400 1.94 9.21 -18.05
N PRO A 401 2.47 8.79 -19.22
CA PRO A 401 1.74 8.89 -20.49
C PRO A 401 0.55 7.95 -20.58
N TYR A 402 0.65 6.77 -19.97
CA TYR A 402 -0.41 5.76 -19.94
C TYR A 402 -1.23 5.87 -18.66
N TYR A 403 -2.55 5.83 -18.80
CA TYR A 403 -3.46 6.06 -17.66
C TYR A 403 -3.35 4.99 -16.59
N TYR A 404 -3.39 3.69 -16.99
CA TYR A 404 -3.40 2.60 -16.01
C TYR A 404 -2.00 2.30 -15.45
N ILE A 405 -1.96 1.85 -14.18
CA ILE A 405 -0.78 1.20 -13.62
C ILE A 405 -0.68 -0.23 -14.17
N LEU A 406 0.55 -0.71 -14.41
CA LEU A 406 0.79 -2.01 -15.05
C LEU A 406 0.95 -3.15 -14.04
N GLU A 407 0.14 -3.13 -12.99
CA GLU A 407 0.06 -4.23 -12.04
C GLU A 407 -0.66 -5.47 -12.62
N PHE A 408 -0.68 -6.52 -11.81
CA PHE A 408 -1.27 -7.82 -12.18
C PHE A 408 -2.69 -7.71 -12.76
N ILE A 409 -3.57 -6.85 -12.19
CA ILE A 409 -4.97 -6.70 -12.66
C ILE A 409 -4.97 -6.14 -14.08
N THR A 410 -4.26 -5.03 -14.31
CA THR A 410 -4.20 -4.36 -15.62
C THR A 410 -3.60 -5.27 -16.68
N ARG A 411 -2.46 -5.93 -16.39
CA ARG A 411 -1.80 -6.82 -17.37
C ARG A 411 -2.70 -7.98 -17.79
N ASN A 412 -3.38 -8.60 -16.84
CA ASN A 412 -4.33 -9.67 -17.16
C ASN A 412 -5.58 -9.15 -17.90
N ALA A 413 -6.03 -7.94 -17.58
CA ALA A 413 -7.14 -7.32 -18.26
C ALA A 413 -6.77 -6.94 -19.71
N ILE A 414 -5.55 -6.45 -19.96
CA ILE A 414 -5.02 -6.22 -21.31
C ILE A 414 -4.94 -7.55 -22.07
N ALA A 415 -4.33 -8.59 -21.48
CA ALA A 415 -4.20 -9.89 -22.11
C ALA A 415 -5.55 -10.53 -22.48
N LYS A 416 -6.63 -10.17 -21.79
CA LYS A 416 -8.00 -10.62 -22.07
C LYS A 416 -8.81 -9.64 -22.93
N GLY A 417 -8.24 -8.54 -23.39
CA GLY A 417 -8.93 -7.52 -24.18
C GLY A 417 -9.97 -6.70 -23.41
N LEU A 418 -9.94 -6.72 -22.06
CA LEU A 418 -10.82 -5.94 -21.19
C LEU A 418 -10.36 -4.49 -21.02
N ILE A 419 -9.06 -4.25 -21.18
CA ILE A 419 -8.43 -2.92 -21.21
C ILE A 419 -7.64 -2.84 -22.52
N PRO A 420 -7.73 -1.74 -23.28
CA PRO A 420 -6.97 -1.59 -24.53
C PRO A 420 -5.47 -1.42 -24.24
N ASP A 421 -4.63 -2.11 -25.03
CA ASP A 421 -3.18 -1.92 -25.04
C ASP A 421 -2.81 -0.78 -26.00
N THR A 422 -2.90 0.45 -25.50
CA THR A 422 -2.56 1.68 -26.25
C THR A 422 -1.24 2.29 -25.80
N LEU A 423 -0.43 1.55 -25.02
CA LEU A 423 0.76 2.11 -24.40
C LEU A 423 1.78 2.64 -25.43
N PRO A 424 2.13 1.91 -26.54
CA PRO A 424 3.03 2.45 -27.56
C PRO A 424 2.50 3.73 -28.21
N GLU A 425 1.20 3.76 -28.53
CA GLU A 425 0.54 4.92 -29.12
C GLU A 425 0.51 6.12 -28.18
N ASP A 426 0.30 5.90 -26.88
CA ASP A 426 0.31 6.96 -25.86
C ASP A 426 1.72 7.53 -25.66
N LEU A 427 2.77 6.70 -25.72
CA LEU A 427 4.17 7.15 -25.67
C LEU A 427 4.49 8.12 -26.83
N VAL A 428 4.09 7.74 -28.05
CA VAL A 428 4.31 8.59 -29.23
C VAL A 428 3.47 9.86 -29.15
N LYS A 429 2.17 9.73 -28.86
CA LYS A 429 1.23 10.88 -28.82
C LYS A 429 1.62 11.93 -27.80
N LYS A 430 2.22 11.52 -26.68
CA LYS A 430 2.62 12.41 -25.59
C LYS A 430 4.10 12.74 -25.59
N GLU A 431 4.81 12.40 -26.65
CA GLU A 431 6.26 12.62 -26.79
C GLU A 431 7.03 12.18 -25.53
N CYS A 432 6.76 10.95 -25.06
CA CYS A 432 7.37 10.42 -23.83
C CYS A 432 8.75 9.85 -24.14
N HIS A 433 9.79 10.56 -23.76
CA HIS A 433 11.18 10.20 -24.05
C HIS A 433 11.90 9.46 -22.91
N LEU A 434 11.25 9.27 -21.76
CA LEU A 434 11.86 8.65 -20.60
C LEU A 434 11.09 7.42 -20.14
N ALA A 435 11.80 6.39 -19.71
CA ALA A 435 11.22 5.14 -19.25
C ALA A 435 12.04 4.48 -18.15
N GLN A 436 11.38 3.66 -17.33
CA GLN A 436 12.03 2.75 -16.39
C GLN A 436 12.73 1.61 -17.15
N ALA A 437 13.91 1.19 -16.72
CA ALA A 437 14.75 0.24 -17.45
C ALA A 437 14.26 -1.21 -17.43
N ASP A 438 13.53 -1.63 -16.40
CA ASP A 438 13.07 -3.01 -16.27
C ASP A 438 11.96 -3.32 -17.29
N GLY A 439 12.13 -4.42 -18.05
CA GLY A 439 11.29 -4.75 -19.20
C GLY A 439 10.40 -5.98 -19.07
N GLU A 440 10.61 -6.85 -18.09
CA GLU A 440 9.94 -8.17 -18.04
C GLU A 440 8.44 -8.09 -17.72
N GLN A 441 8.02 -7.04 -17.03
CA GLN A 441 6.63 -6.87 -16.61
C GLN A 441 5.76 -6.08 -17.61
N TRP A 442 6.34 -5.57 -18.69
CA TRP A 442 5.59 -4.84 -19.71
C TRP A 442 4.69 -5.79 -20.52
N PRO A 443 3.49 -5.33 -20.98
CA PRO A 443 2.77 -6.01 -22.05
C PRO A 443 3.66 -6.22 -23.29
N ASP A 444 3.43 -7.28 -24.06
CA ASP A 444 4.34 -7.67 -25.15
C ASP A 444 4.57 -6.55 -26.16
N ARG A 445 3.51 -5.88 -26.63
CA ARG A 445 3.63 -4.76 -27.57
C ARG A 445 4.45 -3.60 -27.00
N ALA A 446 4.21 -3.26 -25.73
CA ALA A 446 4.94 -2.20 -25.04
C ALA A 446 6.42 -2.57 -24.87
N ARG A 447 6.71 -3.82 -24.49
CA ARG A 447 8.08 -4.33 -24.34
C ARG A 447 8.86 -4.28 -25.65
N ASP A 448 8.24 -4.70 -26.75
CA ASP A 448 8.88 -4.68 -28.07
C ASP A 448 9.10 -3.24 -28.54
N PHE A 449 8.14 -2.35 -28.33
CA PHE A 449 8.29 -0.93 -28.62
C PHE A 449 9.44 -0.29 -27.81
N MET A 450 9.51 -0.59 -26.51
CA MET A 450 10.56 -0.08 -25.61
C MET A 450 11.95 -0.56 -26.03
N ARG A 451 12.09 -1.84 -26.41
CA ARG A 451 13.36 -2.41 -26.90
C ARG A 451 13.81 -1.78 -28.22
N ALA A 452 12.86 -1.45 -29.09
CA ALA A 452 13.16 -0.87 -30.38
C ALA A 452 13.50 0.62 -30.34
N ASN A 453 13.03 1.36 -29.32
CA ASN A 453 13.02 2.83 -29.35
C ASN A 453 13.68 3.51 -28.15
N PHE A 454 14.13 2.73 -27.14
CA PHE A 454 14.77 3.28 -25.95
C PHE A 454 16.14 2.62 -25.72
N ILE A 455 17.09 3.43 -25.30
CA ILE A 455 18.46 3.02 -24.98
C ILE A 455 18.71 3.13 -23.46
N ASP A 456 19.48 2.19 -22.92
CA ASP A 456 19.78 2.15 -21.49
C ASP A 456 20.71 3.28 -21.06
N LEU A 457 20.36 3.95 -19.95
CA LEU A 457 21.16 4.97 -19.29
C LEU A 457 21.46 4.61 -17.81
N GLY A 458 21.32 3.34 -17.46
CA GLY A 458 21.43 2.81 -16.12
C GLY A 458 20.10 2.22 -15.65
N ARG A 459 19.50 2.76 -14.58
CA ARG A 459 18.19 2.31 -14.08
C ARG A 459 17.00 2.92 -14.85
N LEU A 460 17.27 3.89 -15.68
CA LEU A 460 16.32 4.54 -16.57
C LEU A 460 16.78 4.42 -18.02
N ARG A 461 15.85 4.64 -18.92
CA ARG A 461 16.06 4.66 -20.38
C ARG A 461 15.64 6.01 -20.93
N ALA A 462 16.22 6.39 -22.06
CA ALA A 462 15.72 7.48 -22.86
C ALA A 462 15.49 7.03 -24.31
N SER A 463 14.65 7.76 -25.05
CA SER A 463 14.46 7.54 -26.47
C SER A 463 15.81 7.65 -27.21
N GLY A 464 16.13 6.59 -27.96
CA GLY A 464 17.39 6.44 -28.65
C GLY A 464 17.68 5.01 -28.97
N GLN A 465 18.64 4.76 -29.86
CA GLN A 465 19.12 3.44 -30.22
C GLN A 465 20.54 3.51 -30.80
N TRP A 466 21.16 2.36 -30.89
CA TRP A 466 22.38 2.18 -31.65
C TRP A 466 22.08 2.28 -33.16
N LEU A 467 22.92 3.03 -33.92
CA LEU A 467 22.80 3.08 -35.35
C LEU A 467 23.14 1.71 -35.97
N ARG A 468 22.43 1.35 -37.05
CA ARG A 468 22.75 0.16 -37.83
C ARG A 468 24.11 0.33 -38.55
N PRO A 469 24.76 -0.73 -39.00
CA PRO A 469 26.06 -0.64 -39.68
C PRO A 469 26.06 0.23 -40.95
N ASP A 470 24.90 0.39 -41.61
CA ASP A 470 24.71 1.25 -42.76
C ASP A 470 24.41 2.72 -42.38
N GLY A 471 24.43 3.05 -41.12
CA GLY A 471 24.12 4.37 -40.57
C GLY A 471 22.62 4.67 -40.45
N SER A 472 21.74 3.71 -40.81
CA SER A 472 20.30 3.94 -40.69
C SER A 472 19.80 3.73 -39.24
N PHE A 473 18.73 4.44 -38.88
CA PHE A 473 18.02 4.29 -37.63
C PHE A 473 16.57 4.76 -37.77
N ASP A 474 15.68 4.25 -36.89
CA ASP A 474 14.27 4.61 -36.91
C ASP A 474 13.93 5.44 -35.67
N VAL A 475 13.26 6.55 -35.86
CA VAL A 475 12.70 7.41 -34.80
C VAL A 475 11.20 7.17 -34.71
N ALA A 476 10.72 6.63 -33.60
CA ALA A 476 9.29 6.45 -33.38
C ALA A 476 8.65 7.65 -32.66
N ILE A 477 9.38 8.30 -31.77
CA ILE A 477 8.90 9.43 -30.97
C ILE A 477 9.58 10.69 -31.51
N PRO A 478 8.86 11.64 -32.14
CA PRO A 478 9.45 12.91 -32.61
C PRO A 478 10.06 13.71 -31.46
N GLY A 479 11.22 14.34 -31.71
CA GLY A 479 11.88 15.11 -30.65
C GLY A 479 13.27 15.61 -31.05
N ASP A 480 13.95 16.27 -30.13
CA ASP A 480 15.32 16.71 -30.33
C ASP A 480 16.28 15.57 -29.99
N TYR A 481 17.17 15.23 -30.94
CA TYR A 481 18.11 14.12 -30.81
C TYR A 481 19.53 14.56 -31.12
N VAL A 482 20.47 13.87 -30.50
CA VAL A 482 21.90 14.03 -30.74
C VAL A 482 22.49 12.69 -31.16
N ILE A 483 23.46 12.71 -32.06
CA ILE A 483 24.22 11.53 -32.47
C ILE A 483 25.56 11.53 -31.75
N LEU A 484 25.85 10.41 -31.08
CA LEU A 484 26.96 10.26 -30.15
C LEU A 484 27.86 9.10 -30.58
N SER A 485 29.15 9.27 -30.36
CA SER A 485 30.14 8.22 -30.22
C SER A 485 30.59 8.11 -28.75
N LYS A 486 31.53 7.18 -28.46
CA LYS A 486 32.17 7.08 -27.14
C LYS A 486 32.94 8.35 -26.74
N HIS A 487 33.25 9.21 -27.67
CA HIS A 487 34.00 10.46 -27.46
C HIS A 487 33.08 11.69 -27.32
N GLY A 488 31.76 11.53 -27.44
CA GLY A 488 30.77 12.59 -27.39
C GLY A 488 30.04 12.80 -28.72
N GLU A 489 29.56 14.02 -28.94
CA GLU A 489 28.85 14.38 -30.18
C GLU A 489 29.75 14.22 -31.41
N VAL A 490 29.15 13.83 -32.54
CA VAL A 490 29.86 13.65 -33.80
C VAL A 490 29.25 14.51 -34.90
N ASP A 491 30.12 15.12 -35.71
CA ASP A 491 29.73 15.81 -36.93
C ASP A 491 29.55 14.82 -38.09
N GLY A 492 28.70 15.13 -39.04
CA GLY A 492 28.45 14.27 -40.18
C GLY A 492 27.42 14.80 -41.16
N VAL A 493 26.78 13.87 -41.85
CA VAL A 493 25.68 14.16 -42.80
C VAL A 493 24.47 13.34 -42.36
N LEU A 494 23.37 14.00 -42.03
CA LEU A 494 22.09 13.38 -41.66
C LEU A 494 21.06 13.68 -42.77
N ASP A 495 20.50 12.63 -43.35
CA ASP A 495 19.52 12.71 -44.44
C ASP A 495 19.97 13.62 -45.62
N GLY A 496 21.27 13.61 -45.92
CA GLY A 496 21.86 14.42 -46.98
C GLY A 496 22.20 15.87 -46.59
N LEU A 497 21.89 16.29 -45.36
CA LEU A 497 22.19 17.60 -44.84
C LEU A 497 23.36 17.57 -43.84
N ARG A 498 24.15 18.61 -43.81
CA ARG A 498 25.24 18.74 -42.84
C ARG A 498 24.70 18.79 -41.42
N TYR A 499 25.24 17.93 -40.57
CA TYR A 499 24.84 17.78 -39.17
C TYR A 499 25.95 18.25 -38.22
N HIS A 500 25.61 19.16 -37.29
CA HIS A 500 26.48 19.70 -36.26
C HIS A 500 25.71 19.78 -34.91
N GLY A 501 25.52 18.66 -34.22
CA GLY A 501 24.85 18.65 -32.93
C GLY A 501 23.33 18.43 -32.96
N GLY A 502 22.64 18.67 -31.85
CA GLY A 502 21.23 18.33 -31.67
C GLY A 502 20.27 18.88 -32.74
N LEU A 503 19.40 18.03 -33.26
CA LEU A 503 18.41 18.38 -34.27
C LEU A 503 17.06 17.73 -33.95
N ARG A 504 15.96 18.46 -34.28
CA ARG A 504 14.61 17.89 -34.19
C ARG A 504 14.38 16.91 -35.34
N LEU A 505 14.09 15.64 -34.98
CA LEU A 505 13.77 14.58 -35.93
C LEU A 505 12.27 14.27 -35.88
N ALA A 506 11.70 14.07 -37.07
CA ALA A 506 10.34 13.55 -37.21
C ALA A 506 10.33 12.03 -37.01
N ALA A 507 9.14 11.44 -36.84
CA ALA A 507 9.02 9.98 -36.91
C ALA A 507 9.33 9.47 -38.31
N GLY A 508 10.13 8.42 -38.40
CA GLY A 508 10.54 7.81 -39.66
C GLY A 508 11.94 7.22 -39.62
N THR A 509 12.38 6.71 -40.79
CA THR A 509 13.74 6.22 -40.96
C THR A 509 14.67 7.35 -41.36
N HIS A 510 15.78 7.48 -40.66
CA HIS A 510 16.84 8.45 -40.88
C HIS A 510 18.15 7.74 -41.20
N ARG A 511 19.07 8.46 -41.87
CA ARG A 511 20.38 7.95 -42.21
C ARG A 511 21.48 8.93 -41.88
N PHE A 512 22.43 8.49 -41.08
CA PHE A 512 23.58 9.31 -40.69
C PHE A 512 24.87 8.71 -41.28
N THR A 513 25.69 9.58 -41.87
CA THR A 513 27.04 9.24 -42.33
C THR A 513 28.02 10.06 -41.52
N GLY A 514 28.80 9.37 -40.68
CA GLY A 514 29.77 9.97 -39.77
C GLY A 514 31.13 9.30 -39.87
N PRO A 515 31.97 9.43 -38.82
CA PRO A 515 33.30 8.84 -38.79
C PRO A 515 33.28 7.32 -39.04
N PRO A 516 34.15 6.80 -39.93
CA PRO A 516 34.16 5.36 -40.23
C PRO A 516 34.69 4.57 -39.01
N GLY A 517 34.08 3.39 -38.78
CA GLY A 517 34.54 2.43 -37.77
C GLY A 517 34.12 2.73 -36.34
N GLU A 518 33.41 3.81 -36.09
CA GLU A 518 32.89 4.11 -34.76
C GLU A 518 31.49 3.53 -34.56
N ARG A 519 31.23 3.01 -33.35
CA ARG A 519 29.89 2.65 -32.92
C ARG A 519 29.15 3.93 -32.53
N LEU A 520 28.01 4.17 -33.17
CA LEU A 520 27.22 5.39 -32.98
C LEU A 520 25.86 5.07 -32.36
N ALA A 521 25.33 6.02 -31.59
CA ALA A 521 23.98 5.98 -31.05
C ALA A 521 23.31 7.33 -31.26
N TYR A 522 21.99 7.33 -31.55
CA TYR A 522 21.20 8.53 -31.38
C TYR A 522 20.55 8.49 -30.00
N LEU A 523 20.43 9.65 -29.36
CA LEU A 523 19.88 9.81 -28.03
C LEU A 523 19.03 11.08 -27.96
N TRP A 524 17.95 11.06 -27.21
CA TRP A 524 17.19 12.26 -26.86
C TRP A 524 18.12 13.33 -26.31
N ALA A 525 18.19 14.47 -26.99
CA ALA A 525 19.20 15.51 -26.74
C ALA A 525 19.20 16.06 -25.30
N PRO A 526 18.01 16.26 -24.65
CA PRO A 526 18.00 16.70 -23.26
C PRO A 526 18.65 15.71 -22.29
N ALA A 527 18.63 14.39 -22.54
CA ALA A 527 19.34 13.43 -21.70
C ALA A 527 20.85 13.63 -21.78
N TYR A 528 21.38 13.81 -22.99
CA TYR A 528 22.81 14.10 -23.18
C TYR A 528 23.23 15.44 -22.55
N ALA A 529 22.45 16.49 -22.75
CA ALA A 529 22.69 17.81 -22.14
C ALA A 529 22.71 17.79 -20.60
N ARG A 530 22.08 16.76 -19.98
CA ARG A 530 22.07 16.51 -18.54
C ARG A 530 23.19 15.57 -18.08
N GLY A 531 24.11 15.23 -18.98
CA GLY A 531 25.31 14.41 -18.70
C GLY A 531 25.09 12.91 -18.78
N PHE A 532 24.03 12.43 -19.47
CA PHE A 532 23.80 11.02 -19.66
C PHE A 532 24.24 10.56 -21.06
N SER A 533 24.85 9.39 -21.13
CA SER A 533 25.31 8.79 -22.38
C SER A 533 25.21 7.27 -22.32
N PRO A 534 24.81 6.58 -23.40
CA PRO A 534 24.77 5.14 -23.45
C PRO A 534 26.18 4.49 -23.50
N PHE A 535 27.22 5.29 -23.74
CA PHE A 535 28.61 4.84 -23.73
C PHE A 535 29.25 4.86 -22.35
N HIS A 536 28.70 5.67 -21.44
CA HIS A 536 29.16 5.85 -20.08
C HIS A 536 27.94 5.74 -19.18
N LEU A 537 27.49 4.50 -18.98
CA LEU A 537 26.49 4.23 -17.95
C LEU A 537 27.11 4.71 -16.64
N GLN A 538 26.52 5.75 -16.04
CA GLN A 538 27.04 6.25 -14.76
C GLN A 538 27.10 5.07 -13.80
N ASP A 539 28.31 4.72 -13.38
CA ASP A 539 28.54 3.65 -12.42
C ASP A 539 27.69 3.97 -11.18
N LEU A 540 26.66 3.16 -11.00
CA LEU A 540 25.74 3.25 -9.87
C LEU A 540 26.36 2.55 -8.65
N ASP A 541 27.68 2.37 -8.67
CA ASP A 541 28.46 1.86 -7.55
C ASP A 541 28.62 2.96 -6.51
N PHE A 542 27.94 2.75 -5.41
CA PHE A 542 28.12 3.48 -4.16
C PHE A 542 28.68 2.57 -3.09
#